data_d00feb042605e6bedc3a56b5848365af
#
_entry.id   d00feb042605e6bedc3a56b5848365af
#
_cell.length_a   1.000
_cell.length_b   1.000
_cell.length_c   1.000
_cell.angle_alpha   90.00
_cell.angle_beta   90.00
_cell.angle_gamma   90.00
#
_symmetry.space_group_name_H-M   'P 1'
#
loop_
_entity.id
_entity.type
_entity.pdbx_description
1 polymer ?
#
loop_
_entity_poly.entity_id
_entity_poly.type
_entity_poly.pdbx_seq_one_letter_code
_entity_poly.pdbx_strand_id
1 'polypeptide(L)'
;FPVAAKVIADPAGMVAALVGVALAVAELKGQDLPTELAALAGGVSAGETERAIAEHLVNQAPATVLLGNLAVAHPAFAQLRALASFVAACSGARLGYLPEAANSAGGWLAGALPHRLPGGASAPTVGLDTRSMLEAPRKAYVLLGVEPELDCWDGAAALKALQAAEWVVSLNPFASAASKAYAHVILPVATFAETSGSYVNAEGLWQSFSGASKPFGEARPAWKVLRVLGNLSGVAGFDYVSSEEIRAEAENTCAQVQPDNTLDSGKPLVPFKSEGLHRVAEVPIYAADSLVRRARSLQLSPLAQPVEVRLHPDMARDLGVAEREQVQVRQNGAAIDLPLVLDESVPKGCAWIPAGLYASVALGPAVGPVAIQ
;
A
#
# COMPACT_ATOMS: atom_id res chain seq x y z
N PHE A 1 6.50 19.04 9.44
CA PHE A 1 5.77 20.20 10.01
C PHE A 1 5.60 20.02 11.51
N PRO A 2 5.45 21.12 12.27
CA PRO A 2 5.26 21.04 13.73
C PRO A 2 3.92 20.40 14.06
N VAL A 3 3.92 19.53 15.08
CA VAL A 3 2.73 18.85 15.63
C VAL A 3 2.69 19.05 17.14
N ALA A 4 1.52 19.03 17.73
CA ALA A 4 1.34 19.23 19.17
C ALA A 4 1.88 18.07 20.00
N ALA A 5 1.73 16.82 19.51
CA ALA A 5 2.25 15.61 20.13
C ALA A 5 2.70 14.62 19.07
N LYS A 6 3.78 13.87 19.33
CA LYS A 6 4.38 12.94 18.36
C LYS A 6 4.93 11.71 19.06
N VAL A 7 4.57 10.53 18.55
CA VAL A 7 5.19 9.26 18.92
C VAL A 7 5.98 8.76 17.70
N ILE A 8 7.25 8.42 17.91
CA ILE A 8 8.11 7.75 16.92
C ILE A 8 8.36 6.34 17.45
N ALA A 9 7.95 5.34 16.69
CA ALA A 9 7.99 3.96 17.14
C ALA A 9 8.27 2.98 16.00
N ASP A 10 8.81 1.84 16.35
CA ASP A 10 8.93 0.68 15.45
C ASP A 10 7.53 0.09 15.15
N PRO A 11 7.41 -0.89 14.24
CA PRO A 11 6.10 -1.44 13.90
C PRO A 11 5.28 -1.97 15.08
N ALA A 12 5.90 -2.64 16.07
CA ALA A 12 5.18 -3.08 17.27
C ALA A 12 4.79 -1.91 18.16
N GLY A 13 5.68 -0.94 18.32
CA GLY A 13 5.44 0.30 19.04
C GLY A 13 4.34 1.16 18.44
N MET A 14 4.14 1.15 17.11
CA MET A 14 3.00 1.84 16.48
C MET A 14 1.66 1.28 16.96
N VAL A 15 1.54 -0.05 17.07
CA VAL A 15 0.33 -0.68 17.60
C VAL A 15 0.17 -0.34 19.08
N ALA A 16 1.23 -0.45 19.87
CA ALA A 16 1.21 -0.15 21.30
C ALA A 16 0.83 1.32 21.58
N ALA A 17 1.39 2.27 20.83
CA ALA A 17 1.05 3.69 20.95
C ALA A 17 -0.43 3.93 20.65
N LEU A 18 -0.97 3.33 19.58
CA LEU A 18 -2.40 3.49 19.26
C LEU A 18 -3.31 2.82 20.30
N VAL A 19 -2.88 1.71 20.90
CA VAL A 19 -3.55 1.11 22.08
C VAL A 19 -3.56 2.10 23.25
N GLY A 20 -2.41 2.74 23.53
CA GLY A 20 -2.32 3.77 24.57
C GLY A 20 -3.28 4.93 24.35
N VAL A 21 -3.38 5.44 23.12
CA VAL A 21 -4.37 6.47 22.74
C VAL A 21 -5.79 5.96 22.92
N ALA A 22 -6.09 4.72 22.51
CA ALA A 22 -7.42 4.13 22.66
C ALA A 22 -7.83 4.00 24.14
N LEU A 23 -6.92 3.56 25.00
CA LEU A 23 -7.13 3.50 26.46
C LEU A 23 -7.40 4.88 27.05
N ALA A 24 -6.62 5.89 26.67
CA ALA A 24 -6.79 7.25 27.15
C ALA A 24 -8.12 7.87 26.69
N VAL A 25 -8.53 7.67 25.43
CA VAL A 25 -9.82 8.13 24.93
C VAL A 25 -10.98 7.42 25.66
N ALA A 26 -10.87 6.11 25.89
CA ALA A 26 -11.85 5.35 26.64
C ALA A 26 -12.01 5.88 28.08
N GLU A 27 -10.89 6.13 28.78
CA GLU A 27 -10.86 6.72 30.13
C GLU A 27 -11.55 8.09 30.16
N LEU A 28 -11.20 8.99 29.22
CA LEU A 28 -11.80 10.34 29.14
C LEU A 28 -13.31 10.32 28.85
N LYS A 29 -13.79 9.29 28.16
CA LYS A 29 -15.22 9.12 27.81
C LYS A 29 -15.98 8.22 28.78
N GLY A 30 -15.32 7.64 29.78
CA GLY A 30 -15.94 6.70 30.72
C GLY A 30 -16.45 5.43 30.04
N GLN A 31 -15.75 4.93 29.03
CA GLN A 31 -16.08 3.73 28.26
C GLN A 31 -14.97 2.69 28.42
N ASP A 32 -15.32 1.43 28.24
CA ASP A 32 -14.35 0.32 28.18
C ASP A 32 -13.96 0.02 26.74
N LEU A 33 -12.76 -0.54 26.57
CA LEU A 33 -12.37 -1.11 25.27
C LEU A 33 -13.28 -2.30 24.93
N PRO A 34 -13.75 -2.39 23.68
CA PRO A 34 -14.42 -3.61 23.19
C PRO A 34 -13.59 -4.86 23.43
N THR A 35 -14.26 -5.99 23.71
CA THR A 35 -13.59 -7.26 24.04
C THR A 35 -12.55 -7.68 23.00
N GLU A 36 -12.83 -7.40 21.71
CA GLU A 36 -11.94 -7.72 20.59
C GLU A 36 -10.63 -6.92 20.63
N LEU A 37 -10.66 -5.69 21.19
CA LEU A 37 -9.50 -4.83 21.35
C LEU A 37 -8.79 -5.03 22.69
N ALA A 38 -9.49 -5.55 23.68
CA ALA A 38 -8.93 -5.77 25.02
C ALA A 38 -7.70 -6.70 25.00
N ALA A 39 -7.69 -7.69 24.08
CA ALA A 39 -6.54 -8.58 23.91
C ALA A 39 -5.27 -7.84 23.45
N LEU A 40 -5.41 -6.72 22.74
CA LEU A 40 -4.28 -5.88 22.29
C LEU A 40 -3.75 -4.99 23.43
N ALA A 41 -4.55 -4.72 24.45
CA ALA A 41 -4.22 -3.84 25.55
C ALA A 41 -3.34 -4.50 26.64
N GLY A 42 -3.13 -5.81 26.58
CA GLY A 42 -2.38 -6.54 27.58
C GLY A 42 -0.95 -6.00 27.78
N GLY A 43 -0.67 -5.43 28.95
CA GLY A 43 0.63 -4.86 29.31
C GLY A 43 0.93 -3.47 28.74
N VAL A 44 -0.01 -2.83 28.04
CA VAL A 44 0.12 -1.46 27.52
C VAL A 44 -0.60 -0.50 28.48
N SER A 45 0.01 0.63 28.77
CA SER A 45 -0.59 1.77 29.47
C SER A 45 -0.41 3.04 28.67
N ALA A 46 -1.37 3.96 28.75
CA ALA A 46 -1.24 5.26 28.11
C ALA A 46 -0.14 6.08 28.78
N GLY A 47 0.85 6.49 27.99
CA GLY A 47 1.87 7.44 28.40
C GLY A 47 1.34 8.90 28.36
N GLU A 48 2.21 9.84 28.68
CA GLU A 48 1.87 11.29 28.66
C GLU A 48 1.51 11.77 27.24
N THR A 49 2.27 11.31 26.23
CA THR A 49 2.04 11.69 24.82
C THR A 49 0.72 11.14 24.29
N GLU A 50 0.41 9.87 24.59
CA GLU A 50 -0.84 9.23 24.17
C GLU A 50 -2.05 9.90 24.84
N ARG A 51 -1.93 10.31 26.12
CA ARG A 51 -2.96 11.08 26.83
C ARG A 51 -3.17 12.46 26.21
N ALA A 52 -2.08 13.17 25.87
CA ALA A 52 -2.18 14.46 25.19
C ALA A 52 -2.87 14.35 23.83
N ILE A 53 -2.57 13.31 23.04
CA ILE A 53 -3.27 13.04 21.77
C ILE A 53 -4.76 12.78 22.01
N ALA A 54 -5.10 11.97 23.01
CA ALA A 54 -6.49 11.65 23.35
C ALA A 54 -7.27 12.91 23.78
N GLU A 55 -6.68 13.75 24.60
CA GLU A 55 -7.27 15.04 25.04
C GLU A 55 -7.55 15.96 23.86
N HIS A 56 -6.62 16.09 22.91
CA HIS A 56 -6.84 16.86 21.68
C HIS A 56 -8.01 16.31 20.86
N LEU A 57 -8.09 14.99 20.67
CA LEU A 57 -9.17 14.36 19.91
C LEU A 57 -10.54 14.54 20.56
N VAL A 58 -10.60 14.48 21.90
CA VAL A 58 -11.86 14.57 22.66
C VAL A 58 -12.35 16.01 22.80
N ASN A 59 -11.43 16.97 22.98
CA ASN A 59 -11.77 18.34 23.35
C ASN A 59 -11.79 19.32 22.17
N GLN A 60 -11.23 18.95 21.01
CA GLN A 60 -11.13 19.83 19.85
C GLN A 60 -11.95 19.27 18.68
N ALA A 61 -13.20 19.71 18.55
CA ALA A 61 -14.04 19.38 17.40
C ALA A 61 -14.02 20.51 16.36
N PRO A 62 -14.06 20.20 15.04
CA PRO A 62 -14.10 18.85 14.46
C PRO A 62 -12.73 18.17 14.47
N ALA A 63 -12.69 16.86 14.75
CA ALA A 63 -11.48 16.05 14.73
C ALA A 63 -11.55 14.93 13.70
N THR A 64 -10.39 14.51 13.21
CA THR A 64 -10.26 13.39 12.25
C THR A 64 -9.09 12.49 12.63
N VAL A 65 -9.30 11.19 12.57
CA VAL A 65 -8.25 10.16 12.65
C VAL A 65 -7.94 9.70 11.23
N LEU A 66 -6.70 9.86 10.78
CA LEU A 66 -6.28 9.50 9.42
C LEU A 66 -5.28 8.35 9.45
N LEU A 67 -5.52 7.33 8.66
CA LEU A 67 -4.58 6.23 8.40
C LEU A 67 -3.79 6.52 7.12
N GLY A 68 -2.49 6.73 7.27
CA GLY A 68 -1.56 6.98 6.17
C GLY A 68 -0.89 5.70 5.65
N ASN A 69 -0.02 5.84 4.66
CA ASN A 69 0.61 4.72 3.94
C ASN A 69 1.35 3.73 4.86
N LEU A 70 2.11 4.21 5.85
CA LEU A 70 2.79 3.33 6.79
C LEU A 70 1.82 2.48 7.62
N ALA A 71 0.66 3.02 7.96
CA ALA A 71 -0.37 2.25 8.66
C ALA A 71 -1.03 1.22 7.72
N VAL A 72 -1.32 1.60 6.46
CA VAL A 72 -1.94 0.72 5.45
C VAL A 72 -1.01 -0.42 5.06
N ALA A 73 0.29 -0.15 4.90
CA ALA A 73 1.31 -1.15 4.57
C ALA A 73 1.77 -1.99 5.79
N HIS A 74 1.30 -1.65 6.99
CA HIS A 74 1.72 -2.32 8.21
C HIS A 74 1.24 -3.78 8.28
N PRO A 75 2.07 -4.76 8.69
CA PRO A 75 1.65 -6.16 8.82
C PRO A 75 0.44 -6.36 9.74
N ALA A 76 0.27 -5.48 10.75
CA ALA A 76 -0.87 -5.47 11.66
C ALA A 76 -1.94 -4.42 11.27
N PHE A 77 -2.13 -4.12 9.99
CA PHE A 77 -3.08 -3.10 9.54
C PHE A 77 -4.50 -3.31 10.10
N ALA A 78 -4.97 -4.56 10.16
CA ALA A 78 -6.29 -4.87 10.73
C ALA A 78 -6.43 -4.38 12.18
N GLN A 79 -5.37 -4.51 12.99
CA GLN A 79 -5.33 -4.04 14.37
C GLN A 79 -5.32 -2.52 14.44
N LEU A 80 -4.46 -1.87 13.65
CA LEU A 80 -4.38 -0.40 13.57
C LEU A 80 -5.71 0.19 13.12
N ARG A 81 -6.34 -0.41 12.12
CA ARG A 81 -7.66 0.02 11.63
C ARG A 81 -8.75 -0.14 12.69
N ALA A 82 -8.78 -1.25 13.41
CA ALA A 82 -9.77 -1.49 14.46
C ALA A 82 -9.61 -0.50 15.63
N LEU A 83 -8.38 -0.28 16.08
CA LEU A 83 -8.06 0.72 17.11
C LEU A 83 -8.42 2.14 16.66
N ALA A 84 -8.04 2.53 15.43
CA ALA A 84 -8.37 3.85 14.88
C ALA A 84 -9.88 4.05 14.74
N SER A 85 -10.63 3.02 14.35
CA SER A 85 -12.09 3.06 14.29
C SER A 85 -12.71 3.28 15.67
N PHE A 86 -12.22 2.55 16.69
CA PHE A 86 -12.66 2.74 18.07
C PHE A 86 -12.33 4.15 18.58
N VAL A 87 -11.08 4.61 18.37
CA VAL A 87 -10.66 5.95 18.78
C VAL A 87 -11.55 7.02 18.14
N ALA A 88 -11.81 6.92 16.84
CA ALA A 88 -12.67 7.86 16.13
C ALA A 88 -14.11 7.84 16.67
N ALA A 89 -14.71 6.66 16.78
CA ALA A 89 -16.08 6.52 17.27
C ALA A 89 -16.24 7.02 18.72
N CYS A 90 -15.32 6.64 19.60
CA CYS A 90 -15.35 7.00 21.03
C CYS A 90 -15.10 8.50 21.25
N SER A 91 -14.17 9.12 20.52
CA SER A 91 -13.87 10.56 20.62
C SER A 91 -14.90 11.44 19.92
N GLY A 92 -15.67 10.91 18.96
CA GLY A 92 -16.55 11.67 18.07
C GLY A 92 -15.83 12.23 16.84
N ALA A 93 -14.60 11.78 16.58
CA ALA A 93 -13.84 12.12 15.38
C ALA A 93 -14.32 11.32 14.15
N ARG A 94 -13.93 11.77 12.97
CA ARG A 94 -14.14 11.02 11.72
C ARG A 94 -12.94 10.13 11.44
N LEU A 95 -13.18 8.90 10.97
CA LEU A 95 -12.12 8.04 10.45
C LEU A 95 -11.96 8.28 8.95
N GLY A 96 -10.72 8.43 8.50
CA GLY A 96 -10.39 8.59 7.10
C GLY A 96 -9.09 7.87 6.73
N TYR A 97 -8.83 7.82 5.44
CA TYR A 97 -7.61 7.23 4.88
C TYR A 97 -6.92 8.24 3.98
N LEU A 98 -5.59 8.20 3.96
CA LEU A 98 -4.77 8.83 2.94
C LEU A 98 -4.35 7.72 1.95
N PRO A 99 -5.13 7.49 0.87
CA PRO A 99 -4.89 6.37 -0.04
C PRO A 99 -3.63 6.61 -0.87
N GLU A 100 -2.91 5.55 -1.21
CA GLU A 100 -1.71 5.62 -2.05
C GLU A 100 -2.01 6.05 -3.49
N ALA A 101 -3.18 5.67 -4.01
CA ALA A 101 -3.56 5.93 -5.39
C ALA A 101 -4.84 6.76 -5.49
N ALA A 102 -4.88 7.63 -6.51
CA ALA A 102 -6.01 8.51 -6.78
C ALA A 102 -7.34 7.79 -7.04
N ASN A 103 -7.30 6.51 -7.45
CA ASN A 103 -8.49 5.70 -7.76
C ASN A 103 -8.66 4.48 -6.85
N SER A 104 -8.13 4.49 -5.64
CA SER A 104 -8.28 3.35 -4.72
C SER A 104 -9.75 3.03 -4.45
N ALA A 105 -10.59 4.04 -4.21
CA ALA A 105 -12.03 3.84 -4.01
C ALA A 105 -12.72 3.32 -5.28
N GLY A 106 -12.33 3.83 -6.47
CA GLY A 106 -12.86 3.34 -7.74
C GLY A 106 -12.53 1.88 -8.01
N GLY A 107 -11.33 1.43 -7.66
CA GLY A 107 -10.95 0.01 -7.74
C GLY A 107 -11.84 -0.89 -6.88
N TRP A 108 -12.17 -0.46 -5.66
CA TRP A 108 -13.10 -1.17 -4.78
C TRP A 108 -14.52 -1.22 -5.37
N LEU A 109 -15.03 -0.09 -5.83
CA LEU A 109 -16.36 0.01 -6.43
C LEU A 109 -16.50 -0.80 -7.72
N ALA A 110 -15.46 -0.84 -8.53
CA ALA A 110 -15.40 -1.64 -9.75
C ALA A 110 -15.26 -3.16 -9.49
N GLY A 111 -15.10 -3.59 -8.24
CA GLY A 111 -14.90 -4.99 -7.89
C GLY A 111 -13.53 -5.53 -8.28
N ALA A 112 -12.50 -4.68 -8.40
CA ALA A 112 -11.13 -5.10 -8.66
C ALA A 112 -10.49 -5.71 -7.39
N LEU A 113 -11.22 -6.60 -6.74
CA LEU A 113 -10.88 -7.25 -5.47
C LEU A 113 -11.25 -8.74 -5.55
N PRO A 114 -10.48 -9.64 -4.91
CA PRO A 114 -10.73 -11.07 -5.02
C PRO A 114 -12.04 -11.53 -4.35
N HIS A 115 -12.62 -10.75 -3.45
CA HIS A 115 -13.78 -11.12 -2.64
C HIS A 115 -15.03 -10.27 -2.91
N ARG A 116 -14.96 -9.33 -3.85
CA ARG A 116 -16.08 -8.43 -4.19
C ARG A 116 -16.29 -8.36 -5.70
N LEU A 117 -17.54 -8.23 -6.08
CA LEU A 117 -18.00 -7.87 -7.41
C LEU A 117 -18.21 -6.35 -7.51
N PRO A 118 -18.40 -5.81 -8.74
CA PRO A 118 -18.82 -4.41 -8.90
C PRO A 118 -20.01 -4.04 -8.01
N GLY A 119 -19.98 -2.83 -7.46
CA GLY A 119 -20.98 -2.36 -6.50
C GLY A 119 -20.85 -2.96 -5.10
N GLY A 120 -19.73 -3.63 -4.79
CA GLY A 120 -19.45 -4.16 -3.45
C GLY A 120 -20.14 -5.46 -3.08
N ALA A 121 -20.90 -6.07 -4.00
CA ALA A 121 -21.51 -7.37 -3.79
C ALA A 121 -20.47 -8.46 -3.47
N SER A 122 -20.82 -9.45 -2.65
CA SER A 122 -19.91 -10.55 -2.34
C SER A 122 -19.67 -11.44 -3.55
N ALA A 123 -18.41 -11.77 -3.81
CA ALA A 123 -18.09 -12.74 -4.86
C ALA A 123 -18.56 -14.15 -4.43
N PRO A 124 -19.22 -14.92 -5.32
CA PRO A 124 -19.70 -16.27 -5.00
C PRO A 124 -18.56 -17.24 -4.69
N THR A 125 -17.39 -16.99 -5.26
CA THR A 125 -16.14 -17.68 -4.95
C THR A 125 -15.07 -16.63 -4.74
N VAL A 126 -14.42 -16.65 -3.58
CA VAL A 126 -13.34 -15.73 -3.26
C VAL A 126 -12.10 -16.12 -4.07
N GLY A 127 -11.58 -15.17 -4.85
CA GLY A 127 -10.33 -15.33 -5.58
C GLY A 127 -9.11 -15.21 -4.65
N LEU A 128 -7.93 -15.40 -5.22
CA LEU A 128 -6.67 -15.19 -4.50
C LEU A 128 -6.27 -13.72 -4.53
N ASP A 129 -5.76 -13.22 -3.42
CA ASP A 129 -5.05 -11.95 -3.39
C ASP A 129 -3.64 -12.07 -3.99
N THR A 130 -2.97 -10.94 -4.19
CA THR A 130 -1.64 -10.91 -4.82
C THR A 130 -0.62 -11.75 -4.03
N ARG A 131 -0.61 -11.67 -2.69
CA ARG A 131 0.29 -12.47 -1.86
C ARG A 131 0.08 -13.96 -2.10
N SER A 132 -1.14 -14.43 -2.00
CA SER A 132 -1.49 -15.84 -2.22
C SER A 132 -1.15 -16.34 -3.62
N MET A 133 -1.31 -15.47 -4.64
CA MET A 133 -0.91 -15.80 -6.02
C MET A 133 0.62 -15.93 -6.19
N LEU A 134 1.42 -15.18 -5.42
CA LEU A 134 2.88 -15.23 -5.48
C LEU A 134 3.46 -16.35 -4.60
N GLU A 135 2.87 -16.60 -3.44
CA GLU A 135 3.27 -17.70 -2.54
C GLU A 135 2.94 -19.08 -3.11
N ALA A 136 1.82 -19.19 -3.84
CA ALA A 136 1.44 -20.38 -4.60
C ALA A 136 1.34 -20.03 -6.10
N PRO A 137 2.48 -20.01 -6.83
CA PRO A 137 2.54 -19.51 -8.20
C PRO A 137 1.51 -20.13 -9.14
N ARG A 138 0.92 -19.31 -9.99
CA ARG A 138 -0.09 -19.71 -10.96
C ARG A 138 0.57 -20.15 -12.27
N LYS A 139 -0.15 -20.94 -13.06
CA LYS A 139 0.30 -21.33 -14.40
C LYS A 139 0.35 -20.14 -15.35
N ALA A 140 -0.60 -19.20 -15.22
CA ALA A 140 -0.68 -18.03 -16.07
C ALA A 140 -0.98 -16.77 -15.26
N TYR A 141 -0.43 -15.63 -15.74
CA TYR A 141 -0.68 -14.30 -15.22
C TYR A 141 -1.05 -13.34 -16.34
N VAL A 142 -2.02 -12.48 -16.08
CA VAL A 142 -2.32 -11.29 -16.89
C VAL A 142 -2.02 -10.08 -16.03
N LEU A 143 -1.05 -9.29 -16.45
CA LEU A 143 -0.59 -8.09 -15.74
C LEU A 143 -1.14 -6.86 -16.46
N LEU A 144 -1.75 -5.93 -15.73
CA LEU A 144 -2.32 -4.71 -16.29
C LEU A 144 -1.73 -3.48 -15.60
N GLY A 145 -0.90 -2.73 -16.33
CA GLY A 145 -0.35 -1.44 -15.89
C GLY A 145 0.60 -1.54 -14.70
N VAL A 146 1.17 -2.73 -14.42
CA VAL A 146 2.03 -2.97 -13.27
C VAL A 146 3.40 -3.51 -13.70
N GLU A 147 4.41 -3.17 -12.94
CA GLU A 147 5.74 -3.78 -12.93
C GLU A 147 5.88 -4.55 -11.60
N PRO A 148 5.46 -5.82 -11.53
CA PRO A 148 5.28 -6.52 -10.26
C PRO A 148 6.52 -6.55 -9.36
N GLU A 149 7.70 -6.54 -9.95
CA GLU A 149 8.96 -6.46 -9.23
C GLU A 149 9.12 -5.15 -8.42
N LEU A 150 8.44 -4.07 -8.84
CA LEU A 150 8.51 -2.75 -8.20
C LEU A 150 7.21 -2.37 -7.48
N ASP A 151 6.08 -2.89 -7.93
CA ASP A 151 4.75 -2.51 -7.46
C ASP A 151 4.18 -3.48 -6.41
N CYS A 152 4.74 -4.70 -6.29
CA CYS A 152 4.29 -5.65 -5.29
C CYS A 152 5.03 -5.48 -3.95
N TRP A 153 4.35 -5.87 -2.87
CA TRP A 153 4.91 -5.91 -1.52
C TRP A 153 6.23 -6.69 -1.42
N ASP A 154 6.37 -7.76 -2.19
CA ASP A 154 7.59 -8.57 -2.33
C ASP A 154 7.95 -8.73 -3.80
N GLY A 155 8.77 -7.84 -4.31
CA GLY A 155 9.22 -7.84 -5.70
C GLY A 155 10.06 -9.07 -6.07
N ALA A 156 10.82 -9.61 -5.13
CA ALA A 156 11.62 -10.83 -5.37
C ALA A 156 10.72 -12.06 -5.53
N ALA A 157 9.69 -12.20 -4.68
CA ALA A 157 8.69 -13.25 -4.82
C ALA A 157 7.90 -13.10 -6.13
N ALA A 158 7.57 -11.86 -6.53
CA ALA A 158 6.91 -11.59 -7.79
C ALA A 158 7.73 -12.04 -8.99
N LEU A 159 9.01 -11.68 -9.06
CA LEU A 159 9.91 -12.13 -10.13
C LEU A 159 10.00 -13.65 -10.19
N LYS A 160 10.19 -14.30 -9.05
CA LYS A 160 10.27 -15.76 -8.97
C LYS A 160 9.00 -16.44 -9.49
N ALA A 161 7.83 -15.95 -9.08
CA ALA A 161 6.54 -16.50 -9.51
C ALA A 161 6.30 -16.32 -11.00
N LEU A 162 6.62 -15.15 -11.57
CA LEU A 162 6.44 -14.85 -12.98
C LEU A 162 7.40 -15.62 -13.88
N GLN A 163 8.65 -15.79 -13.45
CA GLN A 163 9.65 -16.60 -14.17
C GLN A 163 9.31 -18.09 -14.20
N ALA A 164 8.60 -18.58 -13.20
CA ALA A 164 8.15 -19.97 -13.11
C ALA A 164 6.82 -20.24 -13.84
N ALA A 165 6.12 -19.20 -14.29
CA ALA A 165 4.81 -19.33 -14.94
C ALA A 165 4.92 -19.90 -16.36
N GLU A 166 3.95 -20.71 -16.76
CA GLU A 166 3.84 -21.23 -18.14
C GLU A 166 3.50 -20.11 -19.12
N TRP A 167 2.69 -19.12 -18.69
CA TRP A 167 2.28 -17.98 -19.50
C TRP A 167 2.20 -16.69 -18.70
N VAL A 168 2.77 -15.62 -19.24
CA VAL A 168 2.64 -14.25 -18.70
C VAL A 168 2.31 -13.31 -19.86
N VAL A 169 1.16 -12.65 -19.76
CA VAL A 169 0.74 -11.56 -20.66
C VAL A 169 0.83 -10.25 -19.91
N SER A 170 1.61 -9.30 -20.39
CA SER A 170 1.78 -7.97 -19.79
C SER A 170 1.15 -6.90 -20.66
N LEU A 171 0.14 -6.22 -20.14
CA LEU A 171 -0.46 -5.02 -20.74
C LEU A 171 0.18 -3.81 -20.06
N ASN A 172 1.21 -3.25 -20.68
CA ASN A 172 2.01 -2.18 -20.03
C ASN A 172 2.42 -1.12 -21.07
N PRO A 173 2.49 0.17 -20.69
CA PRO A 173 3.00 1.22 -21.57
C PRO A 173 4.51 1.11 -21.83
N PHE A 174 5.25 0.39 -20.98
CA PHE A 174 6.70 0.23 -21.10
C PHE A 174 7.12 -1.24 -21.04
N ALA A 175 8.08 -1.60 -21.89
CA ALA A 175 8.72 -2.91 -21.86
C ALA A 175 10.08 -2.79 -21.14
N SER A 176 10.10 -3.07 -19.83
CA SER A 176 11.32 -3.10 -19.02
C SER A 176 12.19 -4.31 -19.34
N ALA A 177 13.44 -4.30 -18.91
CA ALA A 177 14.32 -5.48 -19.01
C ALA A 177 13.73 -6.67 -18.23
N ALA A 178 13.15 -6.43 -17.07
CA ALA A 178 12.50 -7.44 -16.24
C ALA A 178 11.26 -8.02 -16.95
N SER A 179 10.36 -7.15 -17.45
CA SER A 179 9.15 -7.61 -18.15
C SER A 179 9.49 -8.45 -19.41
N LYS A 180 10.54 -8.08 -20.14
CA LYS A 180 11.03 -8.87 -21.28
C LYS A 180 11.60 -10.24 -20.90
N ALA A 181 12.05 -10.40 -19.66
CA ALA A 181 12.61 -11.65 -19.17
C ALA A 181 11.53 -12.66 -18.73
N TYR A 182 10.37 -12.19 -18.25
CA TYR A 182 9.30 -13.08 -17.78
C TYR A 182 8.04 -13.10 -18.66
N ALA A 183 7.76 -12.04 -19.42
CA ALA A 183 6.54 -11.97 -20.21
C ALA A 183 6.68 -12.73 -21.54
N HIS A 184 5.72 -13.59 -21.83
CA HIS A 184 5.61 -14.30 -23.11
C HIS A 184 4.99 -13.40 -24.19
N VAL A 185 4.10 -12.48 -23.78
CA VAL A 185 3.47 -11.49 -24.64
C VAL A 185 3.44 -10.15 -23.92
N ILE A 186 3.85 -9.10 -24.60
CA ILE A 186 3.71 -7.71 -24.13
C ILE A 186 2.79 -6.97 -25.10
N LEU A 187 1.63 -6.54 -24.61
CA LEU A 187 0.68 -5.71 -25.36
C LEU A 187 0.86 -4.26 -24.95
N PRO A 188 1.16 -3.34 -25.88
CA PRO A 188 1.36 -1.94 -25.56
C PRO A 188 0.02 -1.28 -25.19
N VAL A 189 -0.09 -0.73 -23.99
CA VAL A 189 -1.24 0.07 -23.56
C VAL A 189 -0.86 1.52 -23.38
N ALA A 190 -1.86 2.41 -23.54
CA ALA A 190 -1.70 3.82 -23.34
C ALA A 190 -1.40 4.18 -21.89
N THR A 191 -0.62 5.22 -21.64
CA THR A 191 -0.45 5.84 -20.33
C THR A 191 -1.73 6.55 -19.90
N PHE A 192 -1.85 6.95 -18.63
CA PHE A 192 -3.03 7.67 -18.13
C PHE A 192 -3.25 9.01 -18.88
N ALA A 193 -2.20 9.64 -19.39
CA ALA A 193 -2.28 10.89 -20.17
C ALA A 193 -2.79 10.68 -21.61
N GLU A 194 -2.86 9.43 -22.09
CA GLU A 194 -3.22 9.05 -23.45
C GLU A 194 -4.55 8.29 -23.52
N THR A 195 -5.29 8.22 -22.44
CA THR A 195 -6.58 7.55 -22.34
C THR A 195 -7.62 8.41 -21.67
N SER A 196 -8.88 8.11 -21.88
CA SER A 196 -9.99 8.64 -21.07
C SER A 196 -10.36 7.62 -19.99
N GLY A 197 -10.98 8.10 -18.92
CA GLY A 197 -11.42 7.24 -17.83
C GLY A 197 -12.14 8.02 -16.73
N SER A 198 -12.36 7.37 -15.60
CA SER A 198 -12.92 7.98 -14.40
C SER A 198 -12.19 7.49 -13.16
N TYR A 199 -11.95 8.40 -12.23
CA TYR A 199 -11.43 8.12 -10.91
C TYR A 199 -12.50 8.39 -9.87
N VAL A 200 -12.50 7.62 -8.80
CA VAL A 200 -13.30 7.89 -7.61
C VAL A 200 -12.36 8.11 -6.45
N ASN A 201 -12.43 9.31 -5.87
CA ASN A 201 -11.58 9.68 -4.74
C ASN A 201 -12.05 9.03 -3.42
N ALA A 202 -11.31 9.23 -2.36
CA ALA A 202 -11.61 8.66 -1.03
C ALA A 202 -12.94 9.18 -0.41
N GLU A 203 -13.50 10.27 -0.94
CA GLU A 203 -14.82 10.80 -0.54
C GLU A 203 -15.96 10.21 -1.36
N GLY A 204 -15.67 9.33 -2.34
CA GLY A 204 -16.67 8.75 -3.23
C GLY A 204 -17.08 9.63 -4.42
N LEU A 205 -16.33 10.72 -4.68
CA LEU A 205 -16.61 11.62 -5.80
C LEU A 205 -16.07 11.05 -7.12
N TRP A 206 -16.96 10.85 -8.08
CA TRP A 206 -16.63 10.40 -9.43
C TRP A 206 -16.14 11.56 -10.30
N GLN A 207 -14.95 11.39 -10.86
CA GLN A 207 -14.27 12.42 -11.66
C GLN A 207 -13.79 11.82 -12.98
N SER A 208 -14.34 12.29 -14.10
CA SER A 208 -13.88 11.89 -15.43
C SER A 208 -12.68 12.71 -15.88
N PHE A 209 -11.87 12.08 -16.70
CA PHE A 209 -10.77 12.73 -17.39
C PHE A 209 -10.70 12.27 -18.86
N SER A 210 -10.11 13.12 -19.68
CA SER A 210 -9.81 12.81 -21.08
C SER A 210 -8.30 12.77 -21.30
N GLY A 211 -7.85 11.96 -22.25
CA GLY A 211 -6.45 11.94 -22.64
C GLY A 211 -5.97 13.30 -23.15
N ALA A 212 -4.81 13.73 -22.67
CA ALA A 212 -4.15 14.96 -23.14
C ALA A 212 -3.49 14.78 -24.52
N SER A 213 -3.18 13.54 -24.89
CA SER A 213 -2.57 13.20 -26.18
C SER A 213 -3.14 11.89 -26.74
N LYS A 214 -2.82 11.59 -27.99
CA LYS A 214 -3.11 10.30 -28.59
C LYS A 214 -2.11 9.25 -28.10
N PRO A 215 -2.52 7.98 -27.99
CA PRO A 215 -1.59 6.89 -27.68
C PRO A 215 -0.41 6.85 -28.63
N PHE A 216 0.77 6.58 -28.10
CA PHE A 216 1.99 6.51 -28.88
C PHE A 216 2.09 5.20 -29.67
N GLY A 217 2.42 5.27 -30.94
CA GLY A 217 2.65 4.10 -31.81
C GLY A 217 1.45 3.15 -31.88
N GLU A 218 1.69 1.88 -31.59
CA GLU A 218 0.67 0.82 -31.58
C GLU A 218 -0.10 0.71 -30.26
N ALA A 219 0.22 1.55 -29.24
CA ALA A 219 -0.48 1.51 -27.97
C ALA A 219 -1.97 1.82 -28.11
N ARG A 220 -2.77 1.19 -27.28
CA ARG A 220 -4.22 1.41 -27.21
C ARG A 220 -4.65 1.60 -25.74
N PRO A 221 -5.72 2.36 -25.46
CA PRO A 221 -6.30 2.38 -24.14
C PRO A 221 -6.54 0.98 -23.60
N ALA A 222 -6.13 0.72 -22.36
CA ALA A 222 -6.18 -0.61 -21.77
C ALA A 222 -7.60 -1.22 -21.80
N TRP A 223 -8.64 -0.41 -21.57
CA TRP A 223 -10.02 -0.86 -21.61
C TRP A 223 -10.43 -1.40 -23.01
N LYS A 224 -9.87 -0.84 -24.12
CA LYS A 224 -10.12 -1.33 -25.47
C LYS A 224 -9.44 -2.68 -25.72
N VAL A 225 -8.25 -2.87 -25.16
CA VAL A 225 -7.55 -4.16 -25.24
C VAL A 225 -8.33 -5.23 -24.46
N LEU A 226 -8.75 -4.92 -23.22
CA LEU A 226 -9.57 -5.81 -22.38
C LEU A 226 -10.91 -6.15 -23.05
N ARG A 227 -11.56 -5.15 -23.68
CA ARG A 227 -12.79 -5.37 -24.44
C ARG A 227 -12.58 -6.42 -25.55
N VAL A 228 -11.54 -6.27 -26.34
CA VAL A 228 -11.24 -7.20 -27.42
C VAL A 228 -10.90 -8.59 -26.87
N LEU A 229 -10.15 -8.69 -25.79
CA LEU A 229 -9.86 -9.96 -25.12
C LEU A 229 -11.13 -10.63 -24.61
N GLY A 230 -12.06 -9.89 -24.03
CA GLY A 230 -13.37 -10.39 -23.58
C GLY A 230 -14.19 -10.96 -24.74
N ASN A 231 -14.29 -10.22 -25.84
CA ASN A 231 -15.00 -10.66 -27.04
C ASN A 231 -14.37 -11.91 -27.66
N LEU A 232 -13.05 -11.96 -27.80
CA LEU A 232 -12.33 -13.15 -28.32
C LEU A 232 -12.47 -14.36 -27.41
N SER A 233 -12.67 -14.15 -26.12
CA SER A 233 -12.92 -15.22 -25.13
C SER A 233 -14.39 -15.63 -25.05
N GLY A 234 -15.27 -15.05 -25.85
CA GLY A 234 -16.70 -15.34 -25.85
C GLY A 234 -17.44 -14.88 -24.59
N VAL A 235 -16.87 -13.91 -23.85
CA VAL A 235 -17.49 -13.35 -22.64
C VAL A 235 -18.49 -12.27 -23.05
N ALA A 236 -19.74 -12.39 -22.62
CA ALA A 236 -20.77 -11.39 -22.87
C ALA A 236 -20.51 -10.08 -22.09
N GLY A 237 -21.04 -8.96 -22.61
CA GLY A 237 -20.94 -7.65 -21.94
C GLY A 237 -19.67 -6.87 -22.25
N PHE A 238 -18.95 -7.18 -23.31
CA PHE A 238 -17.73 -6.49 -23.74
C PHE A 238 -17.92 -5.67 -25.02
N ASP A 239 -19.13 -5.19 -25.31
CA ASP A 239 -19.44 -4.48 -26.57
C ASP A 239 -19.36 -2.95 -26.48
N TYR A 240 -18.67 -2.43 -25.45
CA TYR A 240 -18.51 -1.00 -25.24
C TYR A 240 -17.82 -0.30 -26.41
N VAL A 241 -18.33 0.87 -26.80
CA VAL A 241 -17.73 1.72 -27.81
C VAL A 241 -16.98 2.93 -27.23
N SER A 242 -17.29 3.29 -25.96
CA SER A 242 -16.67 4.43 -25.28
C SER A 242 -16.39 4.14 -23.78
N SER A 243 -15.52 4.95 -23.16
CA SER A 243 -15.26 4.92 -21.72
C SER A 243 -16.44 5.45 -20.91
N GLU A 244 -17.27 6.29 -21.52
CA GLU A 244 -18.49 6.87 -20.95
C GLU A 244 -19.55 5.79 -20.73
N GLU A 245 -19.67 4.83 -21.65
CA GLU A 245 -20.56 3.67 -21.46
C GLU A 245 -20.15 2.80 -20.30
N ILE A 246 -18.84 2.51 -20.18
CA ILE A 246 -18.27 1.76 -19.05
C ILE A 246 -18.53 2.51 -17.74
N ARG A 247 -18.34 3.83 -17.74
CA ARG A 247 -18.61 4.66 -16.59
C ARG A 247 -20.08 4.61 -16.21
N ALA A 248 -20.99 4.77 -17.16
CA ALA A 248 -22.43 4.76 -16.89
C ALA A 248 -22.89 3.43 -16.29
N GLU A 249 -22.37 2.30 -16.76
CA GLU A 249 -22.63 0.99 -16.17
C GLU A 249 -22.10 0.88 -14.73
N ALA A 250 -20.86 1.32 -14.50
CA ALA A 250 -20.24 1.32 -13.17
C ALA A 250 -21.01 2.21 -12.19
N GLU A 251 -21.39 3.43 -12.58
CA GLU A 251 -22.21 4.34 -11.76
C GLU A 251 -23.58 3.74 -11.44
N ASN A 252 -24.26 3.16 -12.43
CA ASN A 252 -25.55 2.49 -12.20
C ASN A 252 -25.42 1.31 -11.23
N THR A 253 -24.38 0.49 -11.38
CA THR A 253 -24.12 -0.65 -10.50
C THR A 253 -23.82 -0.20 -9.06
N CYS A 254 -23.17 0.96 -8.90
CA CYS A 254 -22.80 1.52 -7.63
C CYS A 254 -23.84 2.49 -7.03
N ALA A 255 -24.96 2.76 -7.71
CA ALA A 255 -25.93 3.80 -7.33
C ALA A 255 -26.49 3.67 -5.91
N GLN A 256 -26.54 2.47 -5.36
CA GLN A 256 -27.02 2.20 -4.00
C GLN A 256 -25.90 1.99 -2.98
N VAL A 257 -24.63 2.08 -3.41
CA VAL A 257 -23.50 1.89 -2.49
C VAL A 257 -23.34 3.14 -1.64
N GLN A 258 -23.38 2.95 -0.33
CA GLN A 258 -23.07 4.02 0.63
C GLN A 258 -21.67 3.77 1.19
N PRO A 259 -20.79 4.78 1.19
CA PRO A 259 -19.51 4.68 1.87
C PRO A 259 -19.70 4.34 3.34
N ASP A 260 -19.03 3.29 3.81
CA ASP A 260 -19.13 2.83 5.18
C ASP A 260 -17.75 2.45 5.71
N ASN A 261 -17.36 3.05 6.85
CA ASN A 261 -16.12 2.76 7.57
C ASN A 261 -16.33 1.80 8.74
N THR A 262 -17.53 1.25 8.93
CA THR A 262 -17.76 0.28 9.99
C THR A 262 -16.90 -0.97 9.80
N LEU A 263 -16.46 -1.53 10.90
CA LEU A 263 -15.69 -2.77 10.92
C LEU A 263 -16.60 -3.91 11.35
N ASP A 264 -16.68 -4.92 10.51
CA ASP A 264 -17.13 -6.23 10.95
C ASP A 264 -15.93 -6.94 11.60
N SER A 265 -15.89 -6.90 12.92
CA SER A 265 -14.77 -7.41 13.73
C SER A 265 -14.88 -8.90 14.04
N GLY A 266 -15.61 -9.68 13.24
CA GLY A 266 -15.92 -11.08 13.49
C GLY A 266 -14.75 -12.05 13.74
N LYS A 267 -13.51 -11.56 13.83
CA LYS A 267 -12.33 -12.37 14.17
C LYS A 267 -11.52 -11.70 15.30
N PRO A 268 -11.07 -12.47 16.30
CA PRO A 268 -10.17 -11.96 17.33
C PRO A 268 -8.88 -11.40 16.71
N LEU A 269 -8.44 -10.24 17.21
CA LEU A 269 -7.17 -9.64 16.83
C LEU A 269 -6.06 -10.23 17.69
N VAL A 270 -5.02 -10.74 17.06
CA VAL A 270 -3.85 -11.33 17.75
C VAL A 270 -2.79 -10.23 17.89
N PRO A 271 -2.21 -10.01 19.09
CA PRO A 271 -1.17 -9.01 19.27
C PRO A 271 0.00 -9.19 18.30
N PHE A 272 0.36 -8.13 17.62
CA PHE A 272 1.52 -8.09 16.73
C PHE A 272 2.79 -7.97 17.56
N LYS A 273 3.78 -8.80 17.25
CA LYS A 273 5.11 -8.77 17.86
C LYS A 273 6.14 -8.57 16.78
N SER A 274 7.14 -7.75 17.05
CA SER A 274 8.32 -7.62 16.23
C SER A 274 9.56 -7.75 17.12
N GLU A 275 10.52 -8.56 16.71
CA GLU A 275 11.76 -8.78 17.44
C GLU A 275 12.95 -8.49 16.53
N GLY A 276 13.98 -7.83 17.09
CA GLY A 276 15.19 -7.49 16.36
C GLY A 276 15.01 -6.27 15.42
N LEU A 277 15.93 -6.15 14.47
CA LEU A 277 15.92 -5.05 13.50
C LEU A 277 14.93 -5.34 12.37
N HIS A 278 14.06 -4.36 12.07
CA HIS A 278 13.07 -4.47 11.00
C HIS A 278 13.34 -3.44 9.90
N ARG A 279 13.31 -3.90 8.66
CA ARG A 279 13.15 -2.99 7.52
C ARG A 279 11.79 -2.33 7.61
N VAL A 280 11.77 -1.02 7.46
CA VAL A 280 10.57 -0.21 7.20
C VAL A 280 10.84 0.55 5.92
N ALA A 281 9.92 0.49 4.97
CA ALA A 281 10.11 1.06 3.65
C ALA A 281 8.88 1.82 3.20
N GLU A 282 9.15 2.88 2.45
CA GLU A 282 8.17 3.57 1.62
C GLU A 282 8.62 3.49 0.17
N VAL A 283 7.67 3.55 -0.75
CA VAL A 283 7.97 3.76 -2.17
C VAL A 283 8.16 5.26 -2.38
N PRO A 284 9.33 5.72 -2.83
CA PRO A 284 9.56 7.13 -3.10
C PRO A 284 8.55 7.66 -4.14
N ILE A 285 8.14 8.93 -3.97
CA ILE A 285 7.12 9.56 -4.84
C ILE A 285 7.46 9.46 -6.34
N TYR A 286 8.75 9.51 -6.70
CA TYR A 286 9.21 9.38 -8.09
C TYR A 286 9.51 7.93 -8.51
N ALA A 287 9.10 6.95 -7.68
CA ALA A 287 9.10 5.53 -7.99
C ALA A 287 7.69 4.92 -7.95
N ALA A 288 6.64 5.74 -7.74
CA ALA A 288 5.28 5.29 -7.50
C ALA A 288 4.62 4.60 -8.71
N ASP A 289 5.02 4.93 -9.94
CA ASP A 289 4.48 4.30 -11.15
C ASP A 289 5.50 4.21 -12.29
N SER A 290 5.15 3.47 -13.33
CA SER A 290 6.03 3.22 -14.47
C SER A 290 6.39 4.47 -15.28
N LEU A 291 5.55 5.51 -15.27
CA LEU A 291 5.79 6.75 -15.99
C LEU A 291 6.78 7.65 -15.22
N VAL A 292 6.55 7.88 -13.92
CA VAL A 292 7.44 8.72 -13.10
C VAL A 292 8.82 8.09 -12.93
N ARG A 293 8.92 6.76 -12.86
CA ARG A 293 10.21 6.03 -12.86
C ARG A 293 11.07 6.36 -14.07
N ARG A 294 10.46 6.72 -15.21
CA ARG A 294 11.13 7.03 -16.48
C ARG A 294 11.22 8.51 -16.79
N ALA A 295 10.63 9.35 -15.95
CA ALA A 295 10.71 10.80 -16.10
C ALA A 295 12.07 11.34 -15.64
N ARG A 296 13.02 11.44 -16.57
CA ARG A 296 14.41 11.82 -16.28
C ARG A 296 14.53 13.10 -15.44
N SER A 297 13.69 14.11 -15.70
CA SER A 297 13.68 15.37 -14.93
C SER A 297 13.33 15.15 -13.45
N LEU A 298 12.40 14.24 -13.16
CA LEU A 298 12.03 13.88 -11.79
C LEU A 298 13.16 13.09 -11.11
N GLN A 299 13.77 12.15 -11.83
CA GLN A 299 14.86 11.33 -11.30
C GLN A 299 16.15 12.14 -11.02
N LEU A 300 16.32 13.29 -11.66
CA LEU A 300 17.42 14.23 -11.40
C LEU A 300 17.06 15.30 -10.36
N SER A 301 15.86 15.31 -9.84
CA SER A 301 15.41 16.24 -8.81
C SER A 301 16.06 15.90 -7.46
N PRO A 302 16.34 16.89 -6.60
CA PRO A 302 16.78 16.65 -5.21
C PRO A 302 15.79 15.85 -4.37
N LEU A 303 14.52 15.73 -4.82
CA LEU A 303 13.49 14.92 -4.17
C LEU A 303 13.54 13.45 -4.60
N ALA A 304 14.30 13.09 -5.62
CA ALA A 304 14.56 11.69 -5.94
C ALA A 304 15.45 11.09 -4.84
N GLN A 305 14.91 10.13 -4.13
CA GLN A 305 15.60 9.53 -2.99
C GLN A 305 16.61 8.48 -3.47
N PRO A 306 17.88 8.53 -3.00
CA PRO A 306 18.83 7.49 -3.24
C PRO A 306 18.44 6.20 -2.51
N VAL A 307 18.93 5.07 -2.97
CA VAL A 307 18.80 3.81 -2.24
C VAL A 307 19.91 3.74 -1.20
N GLU A 308 19.54 3.95 0.04
CA GLU A 308 20.42 3.97 1.20
C GLU A 308 19.75 3.31 2.41
N VAL A 309 20.56 2.94 3.38
CA VAL A 309 20.07 2.49 4.70
C VAL A 309 20.12 3.67 5.65
N ARG A 310 19.00 3.99 6.28
CA ARG A 310 18.98 4.95 7.39
C ARG A 310 18.78 4.21 8.70
N LEU A 311 19.64 4.49 9.66
CA LEU A 311 19.61 3.94 11.02
C LEU A 311 19.66 5.06 12.05
N HIS A 312 18.97 4.83 13.17
CA HIS A 312 19.20 5.66 14.35
C HIS A 312 20.67 5.55 14.78
N PRO A 313 21.34 6.67 15.16
CA PRO A 313 22.76 6.65 15.54
C PRO A 313 23.11 5.65 16.65
N ASP A 314 22.22 5.50 17.65
CA ASP A 314 22.41 4.50 18.72
C ASP A 314 22.39 3.09 18.17
N MET A 315 21.43 2.77 17.29
CA MET A 315 21.33 1.44 16.68
C MET A 315 22.57 1.13 15.82
N ALA A 316 23.07 2.09 15.06
CA ALA A 316 24.29 1.93 14.28
C ALA A 316 25.52 1.66 15.17
N ARG A 317 25.59 2.29 16.36
CA ARG A 317 26.63 2.00 17.36
C ARG A 317 26.50 0.60 17.94
N ASP A 318 25.29 0.19 18.32
CA ASP A 318 25.03 -1.13 18.87
C ASP A 318 25.36 -2.25 17.88
N LEU A 319 25.15 -2.01 16.60
CA LEU A 319 25.52 -2.92 15.49
C LEU A 319 27.02 -2.84 15.11
N GLY A 320 27.78 -1.87 15.63
CA GLY A 320 29.20 -1.66 15.29
C GLY A 320 29.44 -1.18 13.86
N VAL A 321 28.49 -0.46 13.27
CA VAL A 321 28.55 0.04 11.88
C VAL A 321 28.55 1.57 11.77
N ALA A 322 28.52 2.30 12.88
CA ALA A 322 28.33 3.75 12.89
C ALA A 322 29.41 4.54 12.12
N GLU A 323 30.63 4.00 11.98
CA GLU A 323 31.75 4.63 11.27
C GLU A 323 31.90 4.15 9.82
N ARG A 324 30.93 3.36 9.31
CA ARG A 324 31.00 2.80 7.95
C ARG A 324 30.30 3.73 6.97
N GLU A 325 30.84 3.86 5.77
CA GLU A 325 30.16 4.54 4.67
C GLU A 325 29.15 3.63 3.96
N GLN A 326 29.39 2.31 3.98
CA GLN A 326 28.53 1.29 3.39
C GLN A 326 28.36 0.11 4.35
N VAL A 327 27.20 -0.51 4.27
CA VAL A 327 26.84 -1.69 5.06
C VAL A 327 26.19 -2.75 4.18
N GLN A 328 26.43 -4.01 4.52
CA GLN A 328 25.71 -5.11 3.90
C GLN A 328 24.35 -5.31 4.59
N VAL A 329 23.30 -5.23 3.80
CA VAL A 329 21.93 -5.50 4.23
C VAL A 329 21.53 -6.89 3.78
N ARG A 330 21.00 -7.68 4.72
CA ARG A 330 20.51 -9.05 4.45
C ARG A 330 19.05 -9.17 4.81
N GLN A 331 18.24 -9.61 3.87
CA GLN A 331 16.83 -9.90 4.08
C GLN A 331 16.40 -11.04 3.14
N ASN A 332 15.57 -11.95 3.63
CA ASN A 332 14.95 -13.03 2.86
C ASN A 332 15.94 -13.85 2.00
N GLY A 333 17.15 -14.07 2.51
CA GLY A 333 18.23 -14.82 1.83
C GLY A 333 19.05 -14.01 0.82
N ALA A 334 18.67 -12.77 0.52
CA ALA A 334 19.46 -11.86 -0.31
C ALA A 334 20.40 -11.00 0.55
N ALA A 335 21.48 -10.52 -0.07
CA ALA A 335 22.41 -9.56 0.51
C ALA A 335 22.76 -8.50 -0.52
N ILE A 336 22.71 -7.23 -0.12
CA ILE A 336 23.10 -6.08 -0.95
C ILE A 336 23.91 -5.10 -0.11
N ASP A 337 24.85 -4.40 -0.74
CA ASP A 337 25.63 -3.33 -0.10
C ASP A 337 24.99 -1.98 -0.40
N LEU A 338 24.72 -1.20 0.65
CA LEU A 338 24.09 0.11 0.54
C LEU A 338 24.86 1.16 1.35
N PRO A 339 24.83 2.43 0.92
CA PRO A 339 25.32 3.55 1.73
C PRO A 339 24.58 3.62 3.06
N LEU A 340 25.28 3.92 4.14
CA LEU A 340 24.71 4.13 5.48
C LEU A 340 24.54 5.62 5.75
N VAL A 341 23.35 6.00 6.22
CA VAL A 341 23.05 7.34 6.72
C VAL A 341 22.53 7.23 8.14
N LEU A 342 23.09 8.04 9.03
CA LEU A 342 22.61 8.15 10.41
C LEU A 342 21.48 9.18 10.48
N ASP A 343 20.31 8.78 11.00
CA ASP A 343 19.10 9.60 11.04
C ASP A 343 18.34 9.38 12.34
N GLU A 344 18.32 10.39 13.21
CA GLU A 344 17.61 10.36 14.49
C GLU A 344 16.09 10.24 14.36
N SER A 345 15.53 10.50 13.19
CA SER A 345 14.10 10.34 12.93
C SER A 345 13.68 8.89 12.68
N VAL A 346 14.63 7.98 12.43
CA VAL A 346 14.37 6.55 12.32
C VAL A 346 14.26 5.94 13.72
N PRO A 347 13.16 5.23 14.06
CA PRO A 347 13.03 4.62 15.38
C PRO A 347 14.11 3.55 15.62
N LYS A 348 14.52 3.39 16.87
CA LYS A 348 15.34 2.25 17.27
C LYS A 348 14.61 0.95 16.94
N GLY A 349 15.35 -0.07 16.50
CA GLY A 349 14.74 -1.31 16.02
C GLY A 349 14.30 -1.27 14.55
N CYS A 350 14.46 -0.12 13.87
CA CYS A 350 14.16 0.02 12.44
C CYS A 350 15.40 0.34 11.61
N ALA A 351 15.41 -0.19 10.38
CA ALA A 351 16.23 0.24 9.26
C ALA A 351 15.32 0.76 8.15
N TRP A 352 15.39 2.05 7.85
CA TRP A 352 14.65 2.59 6.72
C TRP A 352 15.41 2.33 5.42
N ILE A 353 14.80 1.61 4.49
CA ILE A 353 15.38 1.27 3.18
C ILE A 353 14.25 1.33 2.16
N PRO A 354 14.31 2.24 1.14
CA PRO A 354 13.21 2.44 0.21
C PRO A 354 12.85 1.16 -0.55
N ALA A 355 11.55 0.99 -0.83
CA ALA A 355 11.00 -0.07 -1.67
C ALA A 355 10.67 0.45 -3.09
N GLY A 356 10.27 -0.44 -3.99
CA GLY A 356 9.86 -0.07 -5.35
C GLY A 356 11.00 0.43 -6.24
N LEU A 357 12.25 0.13 -5.90
CA LEU A 357 13.45 0.50 -6.64
C LEU A 357 14.25 -0.75 -7.02
N TYR A 358 14.80 -0.79 -8.23
CA TYR A 358 15.56 -1.95 -8.73
C TYR A 358 16.71 -2.36 -7.80
N ALA A 359 17.37 -1.41 -7.15
CA ALA A 359 18.49 -1.70 -6.26
C ALA A 359 18.05 -2.38 -4.94
N SER A 360 16.79 -2.25 -4.53
CA SER A 360 16.28 -2.86 -3.29
C SER A 360 15.34 -4.07 -3.50
N VAL A 361 15.01 -4.40 -4.75
CA VAL A 361 14.08 -5.51 -5.10
C VAL A 361 14.52 -6.84 -4.50
N ALA A 362 15.81 -7.14 -4.52
CA ALA A 362 16.35 -8.40 -4.04
C ALA A 362 16.09 -8.64 -2.54
N LEU A 363 15.90 -7.59 -1.75
CA LEU A 363 15.62 -7.70 -0.31
C LEU A 363 14.24 -8.32 -0.02
N GLY A 364 13.30 -8.29 -0.98
CA GLY A 364 11.95 -8.81 -0.79
C GLY A 364 11.05 -7.84 -0.01
N PRO A 365 10.36 -8.30 1.05
CA PRO A 365 9.31 -7.53 1.71
C PRO A 365 9.72 -6.13 2.16
N ALA A 366 8.84 -5.15 1.90
CA ALA A 366 9.04 -3.75 2.31
C ALA A 366 9.05 -3.58 3.84
N VAL A 367 8.36 -4.45 4.57
CA VAL A 367 8.37 -4.48 6.04
C VAL A 367 8.67 -5.89 6.50
N GLY A 368 9.69 -6.07 7.34
CA GLY A 368 10.06 -7.38 7.87
C GLY A 368 11.46 -7.41 8.48
N PRO A 369 11.84 -8.53 9.09
CA PRO A 369 13.15 -8.68 9.72
C PRO A 369 14.30 -8.45 8.73
N VAL A 370 15.33 -7.77 9.19
CA VAL A 370 16.54 -7.46 8.41
C VAL A 370 17.78 -7.57 9.28
N ALA A 371 18.91 -7.95 8.68
CA ALA A 371 20.21 -7.91 9.34
C ALA A 371 21.15 -6.94 8.61
N ILE A 372 21.96 -6.22 9.37
CA ILE A 372 22.96 -5.26 8.87
C ILE A 372 24.31 -5.64 9.45
N GLN A 373 25.33 -5.68 8.59
CA GLN A 373 26.71 -6.05 8.93
C GLN A 373 27.71 -5.07 8.35
#